data_fc5c44ca178f47783e8e09d19b801d9a
#
_entry.id   fc5c44ca178f47783e8e09d19b801d9a
#
_cell.length_a   1.000
_cell.length_b   1.000
_cell.length_c   1.000
_cell.angle_alpha   90.00
_cell.angle_beta   90.00
_cell.angle_gamma   90.00
#
_symmetry.space_group_name_H-M   'P 1'
#
loop_
_entity.id
_entity.type
_entity.pdbx_description
1 polymer ?
#
loop_
_entity_poly.entity_id
_entity_poly.type
_entity_poly.pdbx_seq_one_letter_code
_entity_poly.pdbx_strand_id
1 'polypeptide(L)'
;MTTTDADADADAAEARLTVSHPAGLHLRPAALFVQTASRFASDIRARNLSRDNSPEVNAKSILGVMQVAVSQGDQLLVRAHGTDAVEAIGALTALVAGNFGDSA
;
A
#
# COMPACT_ATOMS: atom_id res chain seq x y z
N MET A 1 -28.44 8.90 -11.65
CA MET A 1 -27.41 8.91 -11.08
C MET A 1 -27.30 8.18 -9.98
N THR A 2 -26.38 7.99 -9.66
CA THR A 2 -26.25 7.08 -8.87
C THR A 2 -25.51 7.52 -7.73
N THR A 3 -26.25 7.93 -6.76
CA THR A 3 -25.72 8.21 -5.47
C THR A 3 -24.91 7.05 -4.98
N THR A 4 -25.27 5.86 -5.41
CA THR A 4 -24.53 4.66 -5.01
C THR A 4 -23.09 4.71 -5.47
N ASP A 5 -22.83 5.13 -6.70
CA ASP A 5 -21.48 5.24 -7.21
C ASP A 5 -20.70 6.32 -6.46
N ALA A 6 -21.34 7.43 -6.17
CA ALA A 6 -20.69 8.49 -5.42
C ALA A 6 -20.32 8.05 -4.01
N ASP A 7 -21.20 7.28 -3.36
CA ASP A 7 -20.93 6.76 -2.03
C ASP A 7 -19.78 5.76 -2.04
N ALA A 8 -19.74 4.90 -3.06
CA ALA A 8 -18.67 3.93 -3.21
C ALA A 8 -17.33 4.63 -3.43
N ASP A 9 -17.31 5.69 -4.23
CA ASP A 9 -16.08 6.46 -4.48
C ASP A 9 -15.62 7.18 -3.23
N ALA A 10 -16.55 7.65 -2.39
CA ALA A 10 -16.20 8.36 -1.17
C ALA A 10 -15.49 7.46 -0.15
N ASP A 11 -15.73 6.14 -0.23
CA ASP A 11 -15.11 5.18 0.69
C ASP A 11 -13.88 4.52 0.09
N ALA A 12 -13.33 5.06 -0.98
CA ALA A 12 -12.17 4.49 -1.64
C ALA A 12 -11.05 5.53 -1.74
N ALA A 13 -9.83 5.07 -1.64
CA ALA A 13 -8.64 5.91 -1.82
C ALA A 13 -7.54 5.06 -2.43
N GLU A 14 -6.65 5.71 -3.18
CA GLU A 14 -5.49 5.01 -3.72
C GLU A 14 -4.32 5.96 -3.85
N ALA A 15 -3.12 5.39 -3.92
CA ALA A 15 -1.90 6.14 -4.16
C ALA A 15 -0.90 5.28 -4.91
N ARG A 16 -0.06 5.95 -5.69
CA ARG A 16 1.11 5.32 -6.31
C ARG A 16 2.32 5.79 -5.53
N LEU A 17 3.04 4.84 -4.97
CA LEU A 17 4.15 5.12 -4.07
C LEU A 17 5.43 4.59 -4.69
N THR A 18 6.45 5.44 -4.79
CA THR A 18 7.77 4.99 -5.22
C THR A 18 8.54 4.53 -4.00
N VAL A 19 8.99 3.29 -4.02
CA VAL A 19 9.74 2.71 -2.91
C VAL A 19 11.22 3.03 -3.14
N SER A 20 11.74 4.01 -2.40
CA SER A 20 13.11 4.46 -2.56
C SER A 20 14.11 3.73 -1.66
N HIS A 21 13.61 2.97 -0.70
CA HIS A 21 14.47 2.26 0.24
C HIS A 21 15.40 1.30 -0.51
N PRO A 22 16.70 1.29 -0.21
CA PRO A 22 17.65 0.43 -0.94
C PRO A 22 17.28 -1.06 -0.91
N ALA A 23 16.67 -1.52 0.16
CA ALA A 23 16.25 -2.91 0.29
C ALA A 23 14.87 -3.17 -0.34
N GLY A 24 14.19 -2.16 -0.90
CA GLY A 24 12.85 -2.27 -1.40
C GLY A 24 11.89 -2.68 -0.28
N LEU A 25 10.90 -3.50 -0.60
CA LEU A 25 10.03 -4.08 0.41
C LEU A 25 10.56 -5.43 0.85
N HIS A 26 11.75 -5.42 1.44
CA HIS A 26 12.37 -6.57 2.08
C HIS A 26 11.65 -6.83 3.41
N LEU A 27 12.07 -7.82 4.16
CA LEU A 27 11.32 -8.30 5.33
C LEU A 27 10.97 -7.20 6.32
N ARG A 28 11.94 -6.35 6.71
CA ARG A 28 11.69 -5.31 7.71
C ARG A 28 10.73 -4.21 7.21
N PRO A 29 10.97 -3.58 6.05
CA PRO A 29 10.00 -2.61 5.52
C PRO A 29 8.65 -3.24 5.22
N ALA A 30 8.62 -4.48 4.74
CA ALA A 30 7.36 -5.16 4.48
C ALA A 30 6.57 -5.39 5.76
N ALA A 31 7.25 -5.75 6.85
CA ALA A 31 6.59 -5.93 8.15
C ALA A 31 5.99 -4.61 8.65
N LEU A 32 6.71 -3.50 8.51
CA LEU A 32 6.20 -2.19 8.89
C LEU A 32 4.99 -1.78 8.04
N PHE A 33 5.04 -2.08 6.75
CA PHE A 33 3.93 -1.82 5.84
C PHE A 33 2.69 -2.59 6.28
N VAL A 34 2.84 -3.87 6.53
CA VAL A 34 1.74 -4.74 6.98
C VAL A 34 1.18 -4.27 8.33
N GLN A 35 2.06 -3.94 9.27
CA GLN A 35 1.63 -3.46 10.59
C GLN A 35 0.83 -2.17 10.47
N THR A 36 1.26 -1.25 9.62
CA THR A 36 0.56 0.00 9.40
C THR A 36 -0.80 -0.25 8.76
N ALA A 37 -0.84 -1.06 7.70
CA ALA A 37 -2.10 -1.39 7.03
C ALA A 37 -3.08 -2.07 7.98
N SER A 38 -2.58 -2.91 8.88
CA SER A 38 -3.40 -3.69 9.80
C SER A 38 -4.10 -2.84 10.86
N ARG A 39 -3.68 -1.59 11.04
CA ARG A 39 -4.33 -0.68 11.99
C ARG A 39 -5.67 -0.17 11.49
N PHE A 40 -5.97 -0.34 10.22
CA PHE A 40 -7.17 0.22 9.60
C PHE A 40 -8.18 -0.88 9.28
N ALA A 41 -9.45 -0.53 9.35
CA ALA A 41 -10.53 -1.47 9.05
C ALA A 41 -10.70 -1.71 7.56
N SER A 42 -10.30 -0.76 6.73
CA SER A 42 -10.45 -0.84 5.29
C SER A 42 -9.77 -2.08 4.69
N ASP A 43 -10.33 -2.57 3.60
CA ASP A 43 -9.65 -3.55 2.76
C ASP A 43 -8.55 -2.81 2.01
N ILE A 44 -7.31 -3.27 2.13
CA ILE A 44 -6.16 -2.60 1.53
C ILE A 44 -5.43 -3.59 0.64
N ARG A 45 -5.25 -3.21 -0.62
CA ARG A 45 -4.61 -4.04 -1.63
C ARG A 45 -3.39 -3.32 -2.18
N ALA A 46 -2.40 -4.10 -2.58
CA ALA A 46 -1.16 -3.56 -3.15
C ALA A 46 -0.75 -4.35 -4.37
N ARG A 47 -0.16 -3.66 -5.34
CA ARG A 47 0.33 -4.26 -6.57
C ARG A 47 1.57 -3.52 -7.03
N ASN A 48 2.55 -4.24 -7.56
CA ASN A 48 3.78 -3.64 -8.08
C ASN A 48 3.58 -3.23 -9.53
N LEU A 49 3.45 -1.93 -9.78
CA LEU A 49 3.22 -1.40 -11.13
C LEU A 49 4.45 -1.51 -12.02
N SER A 50 5.63 -1.69 -11.45
CA SER A 50 6.87 -1.79 -12.21
C SER A 50 7.14 -3.21 -12.71
N ARG A 51 6.29 -4.16 -12.34
CA ARG A 51 6.43 -5.53 -12.78
C ARG A 51 5.21 -5.96 -13.57
N ASP A 52 5.45 -6.56 -14.74
CA ASP A 52 4.38 -7.14 -15.53
C ASP A 52 3.76 -8.31 -14.76
N ASN A 53 2.45 -8.42 -14.83
CA ASN A 53 1.71 -9.52 -14.19
C ASN A 53 1.87 -9.60 -12.68
N SER A 54 2.20 -8.47 -12.03
CA SER A 54 2.22 -8.47 -10.57
C SER A 54 0.84 -8.79 -10.02
N PRO A 55 0.72 -9.70 -9.05
CA PRO A 55 -0.57 -9.94 -8.43
C PRO A 55 -0.99 -8.76 -7.57
N GLU A 56 -2.29 -8.61 -7.38
CA GLU A 56 -2.81 -7.72 -6.37
C GLU A 56 -2.94 -8.52 -5.08
N VAL A 57 -2.34 -8.03 -4.00
CA VAL A 57 -2.25 -8.79 -2.76
C VAL A 57 -2.87 -8.01 -1.61
N ASN A 58 -3.21 -8.73 -0.55
CA ASN A 58 -3.71 -8.12 0.68
C ASN A 58 -2.55 -7.46 1.42
N ALA A 59 -2.63 -6.14 1.59
CA ALA A 59 -1.57 -5.37 2.24
C ALA A 59 -1.42 -5.71 3.73
N LYS A 60 -2.37 -6.46 4.30
CA LYS A 60 -2.29 -6.90 5.70
C LYS A 60 -1.64 -8.29 5.84
N SER A 61 -1.18 -8.87 4.73
CA SER A 61 -0.52 -10.16 4.71
C SER A 61 0.96 -10.00 4.39
N ILE A 62 1.83 -10.40 5.31
CA ILE A 62 3.27 -10.31 5.09
C ILE A 62 3.69 -11.18 3.88
N LEU A 63 3.11 -12.37 3.75
CA LEU A 63 3.40 -13.21 2.60
C LEU A 63 2.91 -12.59 1.31
N GLY A 64 1.74 -11.95 1.33
CA GLY A 64 1.21 -11.26 0.17
C GLY A 64 2.12 -10.12 -0.27
N VAL A 65 2.52 -9.28 0.68
CA VAL A 65 3.37 -8.13 0.38
C VAL A 65 4.73 -8.59 -0.14
N MET A 66 5.29 -9.66 0.41
CA MET A 66 6.55 -10.20 -0.09
C MET A 66 6.43 -10.74 -1.52
N GLN A 67 5.25 -11.23 -1.90
CA GLN A 67 5.03 -11.76 -3.26
C GLN A 67 5.10 -10.70 -4.35
N VAL A 68 4.83 -9.44 -4.04
CA VAL A 68 4.91 -8.39 -5.08
C VAL A 68 6.35 -7.97 -5.37
N ALA A 69 7.31 -8.47 -4.62
CA ALA A 69 8.74 -8.39 -4.92
C ALA A 69 9.21 -6.98 -5.29
N VAL A 70 8.86 -6.00 -4.45
CA VAL A 70 9.18 -4.60 -4.70
C VAL A 70 10.66 -4.35 -4.48
N SER A 71 11.33 -3.82 -5.50
CA SER A 71 12.73 -3.42 -5.46
C SER A 71 12.85 -1.92 -5.37
N GLN A 72 14.04 -1.43 -5.03
CA GLN A 72 14.29 0.01 -4.99
C GLN A 72 13.92 0.64 -6.33
N GLY A 73 13.14 1.71 -6.26
CA GLY A 73 12.68 2.44 -7.45
C GLY A 73 11.38 1.95 -8.04
N ASP A 74 10.87 0.82 -7.60
CA ASP A 74 9.58 0.32 -8.10
C ASP A 74 8.43 1.16 -7.60
N GLN A 75 7.36 1.21 -8.40
CA GLN A 75 6.13 1.89 -8.02
C GLN A 75 5.12 0.88 -7.51
N LEU A 76 4.59 1.16 -6.34
CA LEU A 76 3.58 0.34 -5.69
C LEU A 76 2.23 1.06 -5.77
N LEU A 77 1.23 0.41 -6.32
CA LEU A 77 -0.14 0.92 -6.27
C LEU A 77 -0.79 0.36 -5.01
N VAL A 78 -1.30 1.25 -4.16
CA VAL A 78 -2.01 0.87 -2.95
C VAL A 78 -3.43 1.40 -3.04
N ARG A 79 -4.39 0.53 -2.84
CA ARG A 79 -5.81 0.86 -2.88
C ARG A 79 -6.45 0.48 -1.57
N ALA A 80 -7.25 1.37 -1.02
CA ALA A 80 -8.01 1.10 0.19
C ALA A 80 -9.48 1.33 -0.06
N HIS A 81 -10.32 0.49 0.54
CA HIS A 81 -11.76 0.60 0.42
C HIS A 81 -12.38 0.35 1.80
N GLY A 82 -13.08 1.35 2.30
CA GLY A 82 -13.70 1.32 3.62
C GLY A 82 -13.78 2.69 4.24
N THR A 83 -14.35 2.78 5.43
CA THR A 83 -14.63 4.07 6.07
C THR A 83 -13.37 4.84 6.43
N ASP A 84 -12.26 4.16 6.68
CA ASP A 84 -10.98 4.80 7.00
C ASP A 84 -9.98 4.73 5.85
N ALA A 85 -10.45 4.59 4.61
CA ALA A 85 -9.59 4.41 3.45
C ALA A 85 -8.63 5.58 3.26
N VAL A 86 -9.09 6.82 3.43
CA VAL A 86 -8.25 8.00 3.23
C VAL A 86 -7.14 8.03 4.28
N GLU A 87 -7.48 7.77 5.53
CA GLU A 87 -6.51 7.73 6.61
C GLU A 87 -5.49 6.61 6.40
N ALA A 88 -5.96 5.47 5.93
CA ALA A 88 -5.07 4.33 5.66
C ALA A 88 -4.06 4.66 4.56
N ILE A 89 -4.53 5.23 3.46
CA ILE A 89 -3.64 5.61 2.36
C ILE A 89 -2.67 6.70 2.82
N GLY A 90 -3.13 7.66 3.62
CA GLY A 90 -2.25 8.69 4.17
C GLY A 90 -1.13 8.12 5.02
N ALA A 91 -1.47 7.17 5.89
CA ALA A 91 -0.48 6.55 6.77
C ALA A 91 0.55 5.73 5.99
N LEU A 92 0.11 4.98 4.98
CA LEU A 92 1.02 4.18 4.16
C LEU A 92 1.89 5.07 3.28
N THR A 93 1.33 6.15 2.76
CA THR A 93 2.10 7.14 1.99
C THR A 93 3.18 7.76 2.85
N ALA A 94 2.86 8.16 4.07
CA ALA A 94 3.83 8.75 4.99
C ALA A 94 4.94 7.75 5.35
N LEU A 95 4.58 6.49 5.57
CA LEU A 95 5.55 5.46 5.89
C LEU A 95 6.57 5.27 4.75
N VAL A 96 6.09 5.16 3.53
CA VAL A 96 6.95 4.97 2.36
C VAL A 96 7.77 6.23 2.07
N ALA A 97 7.15 7.41 2.12
CA ALA A 97 7.83 8.68 1.90
C ALA A 97 8.91 8.93 2.97
N GLY A 98 8.67 8.47 4.19
CA GLY A 98 9.63 8.55 5.29
C GLY A 98 10.66 7.44 5.28
N ASN A 99 10.73 6.66 4.21
CA ASN A 99 11.71 5.59 4.02
C ASN A 99 11.64 4.56 5.15
N PHE A 100 10.42 4.27 5.61
CA PHE A 100 10.15 3.29 6.68
C PHE A 100 10.88 3.64 7.99
N GLY A 101 11.10 4.94 8.22
CA GLY A 101 11.81 5.40 9.41
C GLY A 101 13.32 5.29 9.32
N ASP A 102 13.87 4.78 8.24
CA ASP A 102 15.30 4.68 8.05
C ASP A 102 15.85 5.97 7.48
N SER A 103 17.01 6.40 7.97
CA SER A 103 17.63 7.66 7.57
C SER A 103 18.59 7.50 6.41
N ALA A 104 18.82 6.31 5.94
CA ALA A 104 19.80 6.07 4.88
C ALA A 104 19.23 6.28 3.51
#